data_904c3973cd8a846f81dc42511f6f6e68
#
_entry.id   904c3973cd8a846f81dc42511f6f6e68
#
_cell.length_a   1.000
_cell.length_b   1.000
_cell.length_c   1.000
_cell.angle_alpha   90.00
_cell.angle_beta   90.00
_cell.angle_gamma   90.00
#
_symmetry.space_group_name_H-M   'P 1'
#
loop_
_entity.id
_entity.type
_entity.pdbx_description
1 polymer ?
#
loop_
_entity_poly.entity_id
_entity_poly.type
_entity_poly.pdbx_seq_one_letter_code
_entity_poly.pdbx_strand_id
1 'polypeptide(L)'
;MSEAAPSPSISPARARFVARIMRTLGAVAIVGLLVGAVTARVVWSGEAEIAESTAALQRGDAYEATVRARRAAGWYAPGAPHVRVAYERLASIATRAEGLGDRDLALLAWRGVRTAALETRWLLVPHKEDLDRANVAIARIEAAAPRPPGTRTEPPQRIEEKQLAALLRDEAPRTPWVVLLLISFVAWAGGAAWAVRRSSASPGAFDLTRARAGILVALVGVFLWVLALWRA
;
A
#
# COMPACT_ATOMS: atom_id res chain seq x y z
N MET A 1 8.88 60.09 41.90
CA MET A 1 7.99 59.69 40.82
C MET A 1 8.82 58.78 39.91
N SER A 2 8.57 57.45 40.00
CA SER A 2 9.27 56.45 39.18
C SER A 2 8.40 56.17 37.94
N GLU A 3 8.87 56.58 36.79
CA GLU A 3 8.18 56.36 35.50
C GLU A 3 8.45 54.92 35.09
N ALA A 4 7.38 54.11 35.09
CA ALA A 4 7.42 52.70 34.67
C ALA A 4 7.67 52.66 33.16
N ALA A 5 8.76 52.02 32.75
CA ALA A 5 9.07 51.79 31.33
C ALA A 5 7.95 51.05 30.63
N PRO A 6 7.54 51.44 29.36
CA PRO A 6 6.51 50.75 28.64
C PRO A 6 6.93 49.33 28.30
N SER A 7 6.09 48.35 28.67
CA SER A 7 6.27 46.95 28.32
C SER A 7 6.28 46.78 26.78
N PRO A 8 7.20 45.97 26.21
CA PRO A 8 7.27 45.78 24.76
C PRO A 8 6.00 45.08 24.23
N SER A 9 5.12 45.85 23.59
CA SER A 9 3.94 45.37 22.95
C SER A 9 4.29 44.63 21.65
N ILE A 10 4.03 43.33 21.59
CA ILE A 10 4.20 42.51 20.38
C ILE A 10 3.19 43.03 19.31
N SER A 11 3.68 43.42 18.13
CA SER A 11 2.84 43.91 17.08
C SER A 11 1.77 42.87 16.66
N PRO A 12 0.51 43.27 16.42
CA PRO A 12 -0.58 42.31 16.08
C PRO A 12 -0.33 41.49 14.82
N ALA A 13 0.57 41.93 13.95
CA ALA A 13 1.03 41.21 12.78
C ALA A 13 1.94 40.02 13.15
N ARG A 14 2.87 40.23 14.08
CA ARG A 14 3.76 39.17 14.61
C ARG A 14 2.96 38.11 15.38
N ALA A 15 2.00 38.52 16.20
CA ALA A 15 1.15 37.59 16.94
C ALA A 15 0.33 36.69 16.00
N ARG A 16 -0.24 37.24 14.92
CA ARG A 16 -0.96 36.46 13.88
C ARG A 16 -0.05 35.53 13.09
N PHE A 17 1.17 35.94 12.79
CA PHE A 17 2.17 35.13 12.10
C PHE A 17 2.60 33.94 12.96
N VAL A 18 2.93 34.17 14.23
CA VAL A 18 3.28 33.12 15.20
C VAL A 18 2.14 32.13 15.39
N ALA A 19 0.89 32.63 15.57
CA ALA A 19 -0.29 31.77 15.71
C ALA A 19 -0.54 30.89 14.45
N ARG A 20 -0.22 31.39 13.26
CA ARG A 20 -0.34 30.62 12.01
C ARG A 20 0.73 29.52 11.95
N ILE A 21 1.98 29.82 12.29
CA ILE A 21 3.06 28.84 12.36
C ILE A 21 2.74 27.75 13.39
N MET A 22 2.29 28.12 14.59
CA MET A 22 1.94 27.16 15.63
C MET A 22 0.81 26.22 15.22
N ARG A 23 -0.20 26.74 14.46
CA ARG A 23 -1.29 25.89 13.93
C ARG A 23 -0.78 24.91 12.85
N THR A 24 0.10 25.36 11.95
CA THR A 24 0.69 24.47 10.93
C THR A 24 1.59 23.43 11.54
N LEU A 25 2.44 23.80 12.51
CA LEU A 25 3.27 22.86 13.26
C LEU A 25 2.42 21.84 14.04
N GLY A 26 1.34 22.29 14.69
CA GLY A 26 0.40 21.41 15.36
C GLY A 26 -0.27 20.41 14.39
N ALA A 27 -0.71 20.86 13.22
CA ALA A 27 -1.28 19.99 12.21
C ALA A 27 -0.26 18.96 11.70
N VAL A 28 0.98 19.39 11.41
CA VAL A 28 2.07 18.49 10.98
C VAL A 28 2.39 17.47 12.07
N ALA A 29 2.46 17.90 13.33
CA ALA A 29 2.71 17.01 14.47
C ALA A 29 1.60 15.95 14.62
N ILE A 30 0.33 16.33 14.47
CA ILE A 30 -0.80 15.38 14.52
C ILE A 30 -0.70 14.37 13.38
N VAL A 31 -0.44 14.82 12.15
CA VAL A 31 -0.26 13.92 11.00
C VAL A 31 0.93 12.99 11.22
N GLY A 32 2.06 13.50 11.71
CA GLY A 32 3.23 12.70 12.04
C GLY A 32 2.94 11.64 13.10
N LEU A 33 2.18 12.00 14.15
CA LEU A 33 1.78 11.07 15.20
C LEU A 33 0.84 9.97 14.68
N LEU A 34 -0.12 10.32 13.82
CA LEU A 34 -1.02 9.35 13.18
C LEU A 34 -0.26 8.38 12.27
N VAL A 35 0.62 8.90 11.42
CA VAL A 35 1.48 8.07 10.56
C VAL A 35 2.38 7.16 11.40
N GLY A 36 2.99 7.69 12.45
CA GLY A 36 3.81 6.92 13.38
C GLY A 36 3.04 5.80 14.07
N ALA A 37 1.82 6.08 14.56
CA ALA A 37 0.96 5.10 15.20
C ALA A 37 0.53 3.97 14.22
N VAL A 38 0.17 4.33 12.99
CA VAL A 38 -0.17 3.36 11.94
C VAL A 38 1.04 2.49 11.60
N THR A 39 2.21 3.10 11.42
CA THR A 39 3.45 2.36 11.12
C THR A 39 3.83 1.41 12.26
N ALA A 40 3.77 1.87 13.51
CA ALA A 40 4.02 1.02 14.68
C ALA A 40 3.04 -0.16 14.74
N ARG A 41 1.76 0.08 14.46
CA ARG A 41 0.72 -0.96 14.38
C ARG A 41 1.05 -2.02 13.30
N VAL A 42 1.46 -1.57 12.11
CA VAL A 42 1.83 -2.44 10.99
C VAL A 42 3.02 -3.31 11.35
N VAL A 43 4.09 -2.70 11.90
CA VAL A 43 5.30 -3.44 12.31
C VAL A 43 4.98 -4.46 13.39
N TRP A 44 4.27 -4.07 14.44
CA TRP A 44 3.89 -5.00 15.52
C TRP A 44 3.04 -6.17 15.01
N SER A 45 2.04 -5.89 14.16
CA SER A 45 1.21 -6.96 13.59
C SER A 45 2.03 -7.92 12.71
N GLY A 46 2.96 -7.39 11.91
CA GLY A 46 3.84 -8.21 11.09
C GLY A 46 4.79 -9.08 11.92
N GLU A 47 5.38 -8.54 12.97
CA GLU A 47 6.25 -9.30 13.89
C GLU A 47 5.48 -10.39 14.64
N ALA A 48 4.25 -10.12 15.07
CA ALA A 48 3.37 -11.11 15.69
C ALA A 48 3.09 -12.29 14.74
N GLU A 49 2.77 -12.02 13.48
CA GLU A 49 2.55 -13.08 12.47
C GLU A 49 3.84 -13.87 12.19
N ILE A 50 5.03 -13.27 12.25
CA ILE A 50 6.31 -13.98 12.15
C ILE A 50 6.53 -14.90 13.36
N ALA A 51 6.20 -14.43 14.56
CA ALA A 51 6.31 -15.25 15.76
C ALA A 51 5.38 -16.47 15.69
N GLU A 52 4.13 -16.28 15.27
CA GLU A 52 3.17 -17.37 15.06
C GLU A 52 3.62 -18.35 13.96
N SER A 53 4.18 -17.84 12.85
CA SER A 53 4.77 -18.68 11.81
C SER A 53 5.93 -19.52 12.35
N THR A 54 6.75 -18.97 13.25
CA THR A 54 7.85 -19.70 13.90
C THR A 54 7.31 -20.81 14.82
N ALA A 55 6.30 -20.49 15.61
CA ALA A 55 5.64 -21.45 16.47
C ALA A 55 4.98 -22.61 15.68
N ALA A 56 4.37 -22.30 14.53
CA ALA A 56 3.81 -23.29 13.62
C ALA A 56 4.90 -24.23 13.06
N LEU A 57 6.04 -23.70 12.63
CA LEU A 57 7.19 -24.54 12.19
C LEU A 57 7.71 -25.43 13.29
N GLN A 58 7.77 -24.96 14.53
CA GLN A 58 8.20 -25.76 15.68
C GLN A 58 7.25 -26.94 15.96
N ARG A 59 5.96 -26.77 15.67
CA ARG A 59 4.95 -27.83 15.76
C ARG A 59 4.95 -28.77 14.54
N GLY A 60 5.76 -28.49 13.53
CA GLY A 60 5.78 -29.25 12.27
C GLY A 60 4.66 -28.86 11.29
N ASP A 61 3.89 -27.80 11.58
CA ASP A 61 2.80 -27.33 10.73
C ASP A 61 3.31 -26.31 9.71
N ALA A 62 3.83 -26.82 8.60
CA ALA A 62 4.35 -25.99 7.51
C ALA A 62 3.25 -25.23 6.74
N TYR A 63 2.02 -25.75 6.71
CA TYR A 63 0.88 -25.06 6.08
C TYR A 63 0.50 -23.82 6.87
N GLU A 64 0.27 -23.94 8.16
CA GLU A 64 -0.03 -22.77 9.02
C GLU A 64 1.13 -21.77 9.01
N ALA A 65 2.38 -22.25 9.07
CA ALA A 65 3.56 -21.39 8.98
C ALA A 65 3.59 -20.57 7.69
N THR A 66 3.19 -21.16 6.56
CA THR A 66 3.10 -20.48 5.26
C THR A 66 2.02 -19.40 5.27
N VAL A 67 0.84 -19.69 5.81
CA VAL A 67 -0.27 -18.73 5.91
C VAL A 67 0.13 -17.53 6.78
N ARG A 68 0.76 -17.78 7.93
CA ARG A 68 1.25 -16.72 8.82
C ARG A 68 2.36 -15.88 8.19
N ALA A 69 3.34 -16.53 7.55
CA ALA A 69 4.40 -15.80 6.85
C ALA A 69 3.85 -14.91 5.72
N ARG A 70 2.86 -15.40 4.95
CA ARG A 70 2.19 -14.57 3.92
C ARG A 70 1.50 -13.35 4.53
N ARG A 71 0.79 -13.53 5.66
CA ARG A 71 0.15 -12.40 6.37
C ARG A 71 1.18 -11.40 6.85
N ALA A 72 2.30 -11.88 7.41
CA ALA A 72 3.40 -11.02 7.84
C ALA A 72 3.96 -10.18 6.68
N ALA A 73 4.16 -10.78 5.49
CA ALA A 73 4.61 -10.07 4.30
C ALA A 73 3.59 -9.01 3.82
N GLY A 74 2.28 -9.25 4.03
CA GLY A 74 1.19 -8.31 3.72
C GLY A 74 1.15 -7.09 4.66
N TRP A 75 1.64 -7.21 5.90
CA TRP A 75 1.83 -6.08 6.81
C TRP A 75 3.05 -5.23 6.38
N TYR A 76 2.97 -4.66 5.18
CA TYR A 76 4.10 -3.98 4.56
C TYR A 76 4.33 -2.58 5.14
N ALA A 77 5.55 -2.36 5.64
CA ALA A 77 6.07 -1.01 5.87
C ALA A 77 7.49 -0.93 5.27
N PRO A 78 7.83 0.16 4.56
CA PRO A 78 9.16 0.30 3.97
C PRO A 78 10.26 0.17 5.02
N GLY A 79 11.21 -0.76 4.81
CA GLY A 79 12.31 -1.00 5.73
C GLY A 79 11.99 -1.84 6.97
N ALA A 80 10.75 -2.32 7.12
CA ALA A 80 10.39 -3.17 8.26
C ALA A 80 11.05 -4.56 8.17
N PRO A 81 11.77 -5.02 9.22
CA PRO A 81 12.58 -6.23 9.17
C PRO A 81 11.74 -7.50 8.98
N HIS A 82 10.51 -7.56 9.54
CA HIS A 82 9.61 -8.70 9.42
C HIS A 82 9.23 -9.03 7.98
N VAL A 83 9.17 -8.04 7.08
CA VAL A 83 8.82 -8.23 5.67
C VAL A 83 9.85 -9.13 4.99
N ARG A 84 11.13 -8.80 5.12
CA ARG A 84 12.22 -9.62 4.55
C ARG A 84 12.21 -11.04 5.12
N VAL A 85 12.09 -11.17 6.44
CA VAL A 85 12.00 -12.47 7.11
C VAL A 85 10.84 -13.30 6.60
N ALA A 86 9.69 -12.67 6.33
CA ALA A 86 8.52 -13.34 5.78
C ALA A 86 8.77 -13.90 4.37
N TYR A 87 9.38 -13.11 3.47
CA TYR A 87 9.72 -13.56 2.11
C TYR A 87 10.76 -14.69 2.13
N GLU A 88 11.83 -14.56 2.93
CA GLU A 88 12.84 -15.61 3.10
C GLU A 88 12.21 -16.90 3.62
N ARG A 89 11.29 -16.80 4.57
CA ARG A 89 10.59 -17.96 5.14
C ARG A 89 9.70 -18.65 4.12
N LEU A 90 8.88 -17.89 3.40
CA LEU A 90 8.04 -18.44 2.34
C LEU A 90 8.88 -19.17 1.28
N ALA A 91 9.96 -18.55 0.81
CA ALA A 91 10.86 -19.15 -0.16
C ALA A 91 11.54 -20.41 0.38
N SER A 92 11.95 -20.41 1.66
CA SER A 92 12.58 -21.60 2.28
C SER A 92 11.60 -22.76 2.44
N ILE A 93 10.35 -22.50 2.85
CA ILE A 93 9.29 -23.52 2.94
C ILE A 93 9.00 -24.07 1.54
N ALA A 94 8.85 -23.21 0.54
CA ALA A 94 8.57 -23.60 -0.83
C ALA A 94 9.67 -24.51 -1.41
N THR A 95 10.93 -24.11 -1.29
CA THR A 95 12.08 -24.89 -1.78
C THR A 95 12.21 -26.23 -1.05
N ARG A 96 11.97 -26.25 0.27
CA ARG A 96 11.98 -27.49 1.05
C ARG A 96 10.86 -28.44 0.63
N ALA A 97 9.64 -27.90 0.42
CA ALA A 97 8.49 -28.68 -0.03
C ALA A 97 8.72 -29.27 -1.44
N GLU A 98 9.33 -28.51 -2.34
CA GLU A 98 9.76 -29.03 -3.66
C GLU A 98 10.74 -30.19 -3.52
N GLY A 99 11.75 -30.08 -2.64
CA GLY A 99 12.71 -31.14 -2.38
C GLY A 99 12.10 -32.41 -1.78
N LEU A 100 11.00 -32.28 -1.05
CA LEU A 100 10.23 -33.38 -0.48
C LEU A 100 9.15 -33.93 -1.42
N GLY A 101 8.94 -33.32 -2.58
CA GLY A 101 7.86 -33.67 -3.51
C GLY A 101 6.46 -33.24 -3.05
N ASP A 102 6.36 -32.43 -1.98
CA ASP A 102 5.09 -31.84 -1.53
C ASP A 102 4.73 -30.64 -2.41
N ARG A 103 4.07 -30.95 -3.52
CA ARG A 103 3.69 -30.00 -4.53
C ARG A 103 2.70 -28.96 -4.02
N ASP A 104 1.75 -29.39 -3.19
CA ASP A 104 0.68 -28.50 -2.75
C ASP A 104 1.21 -27.44 -1.78
N LEU A 105 2.06 -27.85 -0.85
CA LEU A 105 2.75 -26.91 0.04
C LEU A 105 3.70 -25.99 -0.73
N ALA A 106 4.45 -26.53 -1.72
CA ALA A 106 5.34 -25.70 -2.54
C ALA A 106 4.56 -24.62 -3.32
N LEU A 107 3.44 -25.00 -3.95
CA LEU A 107 2.57 -24.05 -4.64
C LEU A 107 1.95 -23.05 -3.67
N LEU A 108 1.49 -23.47 -2.51
CA LEU A 108 0.94 -22.58 -1.49
C LEU A 108 1.96 -21.51 -1.09
N ALA A 109 3.20 -21.91 -0.84
CA ALA A 109 4.26 -21.02 -0.39
C ALA A 109 4.70 -20.06 -1.50
N TRP A 110 4.92 -20.54 -2.75
CA TRP A 110 5.25 -19.66 -3.87
C TRP A 110 4.12 -18.71 -4.26
N ARG A 111 2.88 -19.17 -4.22
CA ARG A 111 1.71 -18.30 -4.39
C ARG A 111 1.61 -17.29 -3.25
N GLY A 112 2.02 -17.65 -2.03
CA GLY A 112 2.14 -16.75 -0.90
C GLY A 112 3.10 -15.60 -1.16
N VAL A 113 4.31 -15.89 -1.70
CA VAL A 113 5.29 -14.87 -2.14
C VAL A 113 4.67 -13.95 -3.18
N ARG A 114 4.09 -14.54 -4.24
CA ARG A 114 3.46 -13.78 -5.33
C ARG A 114 2.35 -12.87 -4.83
N THR A 115 1.45 -13.40 -4.02
CA THR A 115 0.31 -12.65 -3.47
C THR A 115 0.80 -11.49 -2.62
N ALA A 116 1.75 -11.70 -1.70
CA ALA A 116 2.30 -10.66 -0.86
C ALA A 116 2.95 -9.53 -1.69
N ALA A 117 3.72 -9.87 -2.73
CA ALA A 117 4.35 -8.88 -3.60
C ALA A 117 3.34 -8.05 -4.39
N LEU A 118 2.23 -8.68 -4.85
CA LEU A 118 1.18 -8.00 -5.60
C LEU A 118 0.25 -7.18 -4.71
N GLU A 119 -0.05 -7.63 -3.49
CA GLU A 119 -0.88 -6.90 -2.52
C GLU A 119 -0.17 -5.63 -2.01
N THR A 120 1.16 -5.66 -1.93
CA THR A 120 1.96 -4.53 -1.42
C THR A 120 2.48 -3.61 -2.51
N ARG A 121 2.18 -3.89 -3.78
CA ARG A 121 2.55 -3.01 -4.90
C ARG A 121 1.72 -1.72 -4.87
N TRP A 122 2.37 -0.64 -5.21
CA TRP A 122 1.71 0.65 -5.42
C TRP A 122 2.16 1.27 -6.74
N LEU A 123 3.12 2.21 -6.76
CA LEU A 123 3.78 2.70 -7.99
C LEU A 123 4.96 1.81 -8.40
N LEU A 124 5.53 1.10 -7.44
CA LEU A 124 6.63 0.15 -7.61
C LEU A 124 6.19 -1.18 -7.01
N VAL A 125 6.72 -2.26 -7.54
CA VAL A 125 6.57 -3.61 -6.96
C VAL A 125 7.73 -3.82 -5.99
N PRO A 126 7.50 -3.76 -4.67
CA PRO A 126 8.53 -4.15 -3.73
C PRO A 126 8.82 -5.64 -3.92
N HIS A 127 10.05 -6.07 -3.65
CA HIS A 127 10.43 -7.49 -3.78
C HIS A 127 10.18 -8.10 -5.17
N LYS A 128 10.48 -7.32 -6.24
CA LYS A 128 10.28 -7.78 -7.64
C LYS A 128 11.05 -9.06 -7.94
N GLU A 129 12.27 -9.23 -7.42
CA GLU A 129 13.09 -10.42 -7.62
C GLU A 129 12.43 -11.68 -7.01
N ASP A 130 11.82 -11.55 -5.84
CA ASP A 130 11.09 -12.64 -5.19
C ASP A 130 9.82 -12.99 -5.97
N LEU A 131 9.11 -11.98 -6.51
CA LEU A 131 7.96 -12.16 -7.39
C LEU A 131 8.34 -12.90 -8.65
N ASP A 132 9.42 -12.49 -9.34
CA ASP A 132 9.88 -13.11 -10.58
C ASP A 132 10.29 -14.59 -10.33
N ARG A 133 10.99 -14.84 -9.21
CA ARG A 133 11.34 -16.21 -8.78
C ARG A 133 10.10 -17.06 -8.51
N ALA A 134 9.11 -16.50 -7.82
CA ALA A 134 7.86 -17.20 -7.53
C ALA A 134 7.08 -17.52 -8.80
N ASN A 135 6.97 -16.59 -9.76
CA ASN A 135 6.30 -16.83 -11.04
C ASN A 135 6.94 -17.99 -11.83
N VAL A 136 8.27 -18.04 -11.91
CA VAL A 136 8.99 -19.12 -12.58
C VAL A 136 8.75 -20.45 -11.87
N ALA A 137 8.85 -20.48 -10.53
CA ALA A 137 8.65 -21.70 -9.76
C ALA A 137 7.20 -22.23 -9.90
N ILE A 138 6.20 -21.35 -9.81
CA ILE A 138 4.78 -21.72 -9.99
C ILE A 138 4.57 -22.31 -11.38
N ALA A 139 5.04 -21.62 -12.44
CA ALA A 139 4.87 -22.09 -13.82
C ALA A 139 5.49 -23.49 -14.04
N ARG A 140 6.71 -23.72 -13.52
CA ARG A 140 7.40 -25.00 -13.57
C ARG A 140 6.63 -26.11 -12.84
N ILE A 141 6.19 -25.86 -11.59
CA ILE A 141 5.47 -26.82 -10.77
C ILE A 141 4.12 -27.17 -11.40
N GLU A 142 3.40 -26.18 -11.95
CA GLU A 142 2.13 -26.39 -12.62
C GLU A 142 2.29 -27.13 -13.96
N ALA A 143 3.36 -26.87 -14.71
CA ALA A 143 3.65 -27.58 -15.95
C ALA A 143 3.96 -29.07 -15.72
N ALA A 144 4.56 -29.43 -14.57
CA ALA A 144 4.87 -30.80 -14.18
C ALA A 144 3.65 -31.57 -13.61
N ALA A 145 2.48 -30.92 -13.50
CA ALA A 145 1.27 -31.55 -12.95
C ALA A 145 0.77 -32.72 -13.76
N PRO A 146 0.25 -33.80 -13.13
CA PRO A 146 -0.53 -34.82 -13.78
C PRO A 146 -1.73 -34.20 -14.51
N ARG A 147 -1.95 -34.57 -15.75
CA ARG A 147 -3.06 -34.03 -16.57
C ARG A 147 -4.24 -34.98 -16.58
N PRO A 148 -5.46 -34.45 -16.71
CA PRO A 148 -6.65 -35.26 -16.91
C PRO A 148 -6.51 -36.12 -18.18
N PRO A 149 -7.03 -37.35 -18.20
CA PRO A 149 -7.07 -38.18 -19.39
C PRO A 149 -7.79 -37.47 -20.53
N GLY A 150 -7.26 -37.60 -21.75
CA GLY A 150 -7.87 -37.00 -22.96
C GLY A 150 -7.44 -35.56 -23.27
N THR A 151 -6.62 -34.91 -22.46
CA THR A 151 -6.04 -33.61 -22.79
C THR A 151 -4.94 -33.74 -23.86
N ARG A 152 -4.93 -32.81 -24.84
CA ARG A 152 -3.90 -32.76 -25.88
C ARG A 152 -2.50 -32.70 -25.23
N THR A 153 -1.61 -33.59 -25.63
CA THR A 153 -0.26 -33.69 -25.11
C THR A 153 0.59 -32.53 -25.68
N GLU A 154 0.66 -31.44 -24.95
CA GLU A 154 1.63 -30.37 -25.23
C GLU A 154 2.94 -30.66 -24.47
N PRO A 155 4.13 -30.32 -25.05
CA PRO A 155 5.39 -30.43 -24.33
C PRO A 155 5.38 -29.64 -23.03
N PRO A 156 5.95 -30.14 -21.92
CA PRO A 156 5.97 -29.44 -20.63
C PRO A 156 6.53 -28.04 -20.71
N GLN A 157 7.57 -27.80 -21.52
CA GLN A 157 8.17 -26.47 -21.73
C GLN A 157 7.18 -25.46 -22.30
N ARG A 158 6.33 -25.86 -23.25
CA ARG A 158 5.29 -24.96 -23.79
C ARG A 158 4.24 -24.58 -22.77
N ILE A 159 3.94 -25.49 -21.86
CA ILE A 159 2.97 -25.22 -20.79
C ILE A 159 3.58 -24.26 -19.77
N GLU A 160 4.82 -24.50 -19.39
CA GLU A 160 5.57 -23.60 -18.50
C GLU A 160 5.65 -22.19 -19.09
N GLU A 161 6.00 -22.04 -20.37
CA GLU A 161 6.02 -20.75 -21.06
C GLU A 161 4.65 -20.06 -21.07
N LYS A 162 3.57 -20.81 -21.35
CA LYS A 162 2.19 -20.28 -21.33
C LYS A 162 1.77 -19.85 -19.93
N GLN A 163 2.06 -20.67 -18.92
CA GLN A 163 1.77 -20.35 -17.52
C GLN A 163 2.56 -19.12 -17.07
N LEU A 164 3.86 -19.09 -17.35
CA LEU A 164 4.71 -17.94 -17.04
C LEU A 164 4.21 -16.67 -17.74
N ALA A 165 3.86 -16.75 -19.02
CA ALA A 165 3.31 -15.61 -19.76
C ALA A 165 1.97 -15.14 -19.17
N ALA A 166 1.14 -16.07 -18.67
CA ALA A 166 -0.11 -15.72 -17.98
C ALA A 166 0.13 -15.04 -16.63
N LEU A 167 1.13 -15.50 -15.85
CA LEU A 167 1.51 -14.90 -14.57
C LEU A 167 2.15 -13.52 -14.74
N LEU A 168 2.89 -13.30 -15.84
CA LEU A 168 3.54 -12.03 -16.15
C LEU A 168 2.59 -11.01 -16.79
N ARG A 169 1.38 -11.40 -17.19
CA ARG A 169 0.36 -10.43 -17.61
C ARG A 169 0.09 -9.52 -16.43
N ASP A 170 0.59 -8.31 -16.55
CA ASP A 170 0.44 -7.33 -15.49
C ASP A 170 -1.00 -6.81 -15.45
N GLU A 171 -1.75 -7.24 -14.45
CA GLU A 171 -3.07 -6.71 -14.11
C GLU A 171 -2.96 -5.45 -13.25
N ALA A 172 -1.74 -4.88 -13.12
CA ALA A 172 -1.55 -3.64 -12.38
C ALA A 172 -2.42 -2.53 -12.95
N PRO A 173 -2.95 -1.65 -12.09
CA PRO A 173 -3.64 -0.44 -12.53
C PRO A 173 -2.73 0.32 -13.49
N ARG A 174 -3.29 0.74 -14.63
CA ARG A 174 -2.51 1.48 -15.62
C ARG A 174 -1.98 2.76 -14.99
N THR A 175 -0.67 2.93 -14.95
CA THR A 175 0.00 4.10 -14.33
C THR A 175 -0.70 5.44 -14.60
N PRO A 176 -1.17 5.76 -15.82
CA PRO A 176 -1.87 7.02 -16.08
C PRO A 176 -3.17 7.18 -15.28
N TRP A 177 -3.89 6.09 -14.99
CA TRP A 177 -5.11 6.13 -14.17
C TRP A 177 -4.81 6.36 -12.70
N VAL A 178 -3.73 5.79 -12.17
CA VAL A 178 -3.26 6.04 -10.80
C VAL A 178 -2.84 7.50 -10.64
N VAL A 179 -2.10 8.04 -11.61
CA VAL A 179 -1.71 9.46 -11.62
C VAL A 179 -2.95 10.36 -11.69
N LEU A 180 -3.92 10.05 -12.55
CA LEU A 180 -5.18 10.77 -12.64
C LEU A 180 -5.95 10.74 -11.32
N LEU A 181 -5.97 9.58 -10.63
CA LEU A 181 -6.61 9.42 -9.32
C LEU A 181 -6.00 10.34 -8.27
N LEU A 182 -4.67 10.43 -8.22
CA LEU A 182 -3.97 11.33 -7.30
C LEU A 182 -4.24 12.81 -7.61
N ILE A 183 -4.13 13.20 -8.88
CA ILE A 183 -4.36 14.59 -9.32
C ILE A 183 -5.82 14.99 -9.04
N SER A 184 -6.78 14.15 -9.36
CA SER A 184 -8.20 14.41 -9.14
C SER A 184 -8.55 14.47 -7.65
N PHE A 185 -7.91 13.66 -6.82
CA PHE A 185 -8.04 13.74 -5.35
C PHE A 185 -7.57 15.12 -4.84
N VAL A 186 -6.38 15.56 -5.25
CA VAL A 186 -5.86 16.89 -4.88
C VAL A 186 -6.76 18.00 -5.39
N ALA A 187 -7.31 17.87 -6.60
CA ALA A 187 -8.20 18.85 -7.19
C ALA A 187 -9.51 19.00 -6.40
N TRP A 188 -10.18 17.88 -6.06
CA TRP A 188 -11.43 17.96 -5.31
C TRP A 188 -11.22 18.43 -3.87
N ALA A 189 -10.20 17.93 -3.17
CA ALA A 189 -9.89 18.32 -1.80
C ALA A 189 -9.46 19.81 -1.73
N GLY A 190 -8.57 20.22 -2.64
CA GLY A 190 -8.11 21.59 -2.76
C GLY A 190 -9.23 22.55 -3.20
N GLY A 191 -10.06 22.15 -4.16
CA GLY A 191 -11.23 22.90 -4.61
C GLY A 191 -12.26 23.13 -3.49
N ALA A 192 -12.55 22.09 -2.71
CA ALA A 192 -13.44 22.19 -1.55
C ALA A 192 -12.86 23.13 -0.47
N ALA A 193 -11.58 22.97 -0.12
CA ALA A 193 -10.91 23.84 0.83
C ALA A 193 -10.89 25.32 0.35
N TRP A 194 -10.65 25.52 -0.95
CA TRP A 194 -10.68 26.86 -1.55
C TRP A 194 -12.09 27.49 -1.53
N ALA A 195 -13.13 26.71 -1.85
CA ALA A 195 -14.52 27.17 -1.76
C ALA A 195 -14.87 27.60 -0.33
N VAL A 196 -14.56 26.81 0.67
CA VAL A 196 -14.78 27.11 2.09
C VAL A 196 -14.03 28.39 2.50
N ARG A 197 -12.75 28.51 2.15
CA ARG A 197 -11.96 29.72 2.51
C ARG A 197 -12.50 30.99 1.90
N ARG A 198 -13.00 30.94 0.65
CA ARG A 198 -13.57 32.13 -0.01
C ARG A 198 -14.97 32.47 0.47
N SER A 199 -15.80 31.47 0.77
CA SER A 199 -17.15 31.69 1.30
C SER A 199 -17.15 32.24 2.73
N SER A 200 -16.15 31.89 3.53
CA SER A 200 -16.02 32.31 4.93
C SER A 200 -15.36 33.68 5.13
N ALA A 201 -15.03 34.37 4.04
CA ALA A 201 -14.37 35.69 4.11
C ALA A 201 -15.32 36.85 4.51
N SER A 202 -16.64 36.61 4.60
CA SER A 202 -17.65 37.58 5.05
C SER A 202 -18.33 37.10 6.32
N PRO A 203 -18.46 37.94 7.38
CA PRO A 203 -19.15 37.53 8.59
C PRO A 203 -20.66 37.35 8.31
N GLY A 204 -21.18 36.15 8.53
CA GLY A 204 -22.63 35.90 8.65
C GLY A 204 -23.35 35.21 7.49
N ALA A 205 -22.76 35.00 6.32
CA ALA A 205 -23.41 34.23 5.25
C ALA A 205 -22.42 33.54 4.33
N PHE A 206 -22.79 32.32 3.90
CA PHE A 206 -22.05 31.54 2.90
C PHE A 206 -22.28 32.16 1.50
N ASP A 207 -21.27 32.82 0.94
CA ASP A 207 -21.36 33.45 -0.37
C ASP A 207 -21.07 32.43 -1.50
N LEU A 208 -22.15 31.86 -2.04
CA LEU A 208 -22.10 30.92 -3.16
C LEU A 208 -21.43 31.51 -4.41
N THR A 209 -21.55 32.80 -4.62
CA THR A 209 -21.00 33.49 -5.81
C THR A 209 -19.46 33.47 -5.78
N ARG A 210 -18.90 33.69 -4.60
CA ARG A 210 -17.45 33.64 -4.37
C ARG A 210 -16.90 32.23 -4.34
N ALA A 211 -17.73 31.25 -3.92
CA ALA A 211 -17.35 29.84 -3.83
C ALA A 211 -17.40 29.09 -5.18
N ARG A 212 -18.11 29.63 -6.20
CA ARG A 212 -18.39 28.94 -7.49
C ARG A 212 -17.17 28.25 -8.11
N ALA A 213 -16.06 28.97 -8.23
CA ALA A 213 -14.86 28.42 -8.86
C ALA A 213 -14.28 27.22 -8.05
N GLY A 214 -14.25 27.32 -6.73
CA GLY A 214 -13.80 26.22 -5.87
C GLY A 214 -14.74 25.01 -5.93
N ILE A 215 -16.05 25.24 -5.96
CA ILE A 215 -17.07 24.21 -6.11
C ILE A 215 -16.93 23.50 -7.45
N LEU A 216 -16.75 24.23 -8.55
CA LEU A 216 -16.56 23.63 -9.88
C LEU A 216 -15.29 22.75 -9.92
N VAL A 217 -14.18 23.24 -9.39
CA VAL A 217 -12.94 22.44 -9.30
C VAL A 217 -13.16 21.18 -8.46
N ALA A 218 -13.86 21.29 -7.33
CA ALA A 218 -14.18 20.15 -6.49
C ALA A 218 -15.07 19.12 -7.22
N LEU A 219 -16.12 19.55 -7.89
CA LEU A 219 -17.02 18.65 -8.63
C LEU A 219 -16.32 17.95 -9.80
N VAL A 220 -15.52 18.67 -10.59
CA VAL A 220 -14.71 18.09 -11.66
C VAL A 220 -13.70 17.11 -11.08
N GLY A 221 -13.05 17.46 -9.97
CA GLY A 221 -12.12 16.58 -9.26
C GLY A 221 -12.78 15.29 -8.79
N VAL A 222 -13.97 15.36 -8.18
CA VAL A 222 -14.75 14.16 -7.77
C VAL A 222 -15.12 13.30 -8.98
N PHE A 223 -15.60 13.91 -10.06
CA PHE A 223 -15.98 13.18 -11.27
C PHE A 223 -14.78 12.41 -11.86
N LEU A 224 -13.64 13.08 -12.02
CA LEU A 224 -12.42 12.47 -12.52
C LEU A 224 -11.88 11.39 -11.57
N TRP A 225 -12.03 11.60 -10.27
CA TRP A 225 -11.61 10.63 -9.25
C TRP A 225 -12.43 9.34 -9.33
N VAL A 226 -13.77 9.46 -9.46
CA VAL A 226 -14.66 8.29 -9.65
C VAL A 226 -14.37 7.59 -10.97
N LEU A 227 -14.13 8.34 -12.04
CA LEU A 227 -13.78 7.78 -13.35
C LEU A 227 -12.44 7.03 -13.30
N ALA A 228 -11.45 7.58 -12.59
CA ALA A 228 -10.15 6.94 -12.39
C ALA A 228 -10.28 5.65 -11.59
N LEU A 229 -11.09 5.64 -10.52
CA LEU A 229 -11.38 4.43 -9.74
C LEU A 229 -12.04 3.32 -10.56
N TRP A 230 -12.92 3.70 -11.51
CA TRP A 230 -13.59 2.71 -12.35
C TRP A 230 -12.69 2.10 -13.43
N ARG A 231 -11.63 2.83 -13.81
CA ARG A 231 -10.71 2.44 -14.90
C ARG A 231 -9.34 1.93 -14.41
N ALA A 232 -8.99 2.17 -13.14
CA ALA A 232 -7.75 1.70 -12.51
C ALA A 232 -7.87 0.26 -12.07
#